data_69e48b1dd32d260b2dd7e5bfafe1a097
#
_entry.id   69e48b1dd32d260b2dd7e5bfafe1a097
#
_cell.length_a   1.000
_cell.length_b   1.000
_cell.length_c   1.000
_cell.angle_alpha   90.00
_cell.angle_beta   90.00
_cell.angle_gamma   90.00
#
_symmetry.space_group_name_H-M   'P 1'
#
loop_
_entity.id
_entity.type
_entity.pdbx_description
1 polymer ?
#
loop_
_entity_poly.entity_id
_entity_poly.type
_entity_poly.pdbx_seq_one_letter_code
_entity_poly.pdbx_strand_id
1 'polypeptide(L)'
;DAQMILPHLIMERTPVFAQVLFFGALLSAIMSTASGTLLAPSVTFTENVLKRCRPNMTDVEFLKAMRWTIVACAAITCAFALYSDASIYEMVGSAYKVTLVAASVPLIAGLFWSRATTQGALLAIAFGLLSWLSLEYSYQDGDFWPPQLVGLLLSALGMLVGSLLPQLIGVRPPSAAVGADAQRA
;
A
#
# COMPACT_ATOMS: atom_id res chain seq x y z
N ASP A 1 6.64 4.55 28.26
CA ASP A 1 6.24 4.23 26.89
C ASP A 1 4.83 4.76 26.65
N ALA A 2 4.71 5.77 25.76
CA ALA A 2 3.45 6.48 25.51
C ALA A 2 2.32 5.54 25.03
N GLN A 3 2.67 4.46 24.35
CA GLN A 3 1.70 3.47 23.83
C GLN A 3 1.04 2.64 24.93
N MET A 4 1.68 2.51 26.08
CA MET A 4 1.18 1.71 27.22
C MET A 4 0.33 2.50 28.22
N ILE A 5 0.24 3.84 28.06
CA ILE A 5 -0.48 4.71 29.01
C ILE A 5 -1.96 4.31 29.09
N LEU A 6 -2.63 4.17 27.94
CA LEU A 6 -4.05 3.84 27.89
C LEU A 6 -4.35 2.42 28.41
N PRO A 7 -3.63 1.36 27.99
CA PRO A 7 -3.80 0.03 28.58
C PRO A 7 -3.58 0.00 30.10
N HIS A 8 -2.53 0.65 30.62
CA HIS A 8 -2.28 0.75 32.06
C HIS A 8 -3.42 1.46 32.80
N LEU A 9 -3.87 2.60 32.27
CA LEU A 9 -4.98 3.33 32.89
C LEU A 9 -6.25 2.47 33.02
N ILE A 10 -6.58 1.72 31.95
CA ILE A 10 -7.73 0.82 31.94
C ILE A 10 -7.56 -0.30 32.97
N MET A 11 -6.37 -0.90 33.05
CA MET A 11 -6.12 -1.98 34.03
C MET A 11 -6.16 -1.50 35.48
N GLU A 12 -5.70 -0.29 35.78
CA GLU A 12 -5.60 0.22 37.16
C GLU A 12 -6.89 0.91 37.62
N ARG A 13 -7.65 1.53 36.74
CA ARG A 13 -8.73 2.46 37.11
C ARG A 13 -10.13 1.97 36.73
N THR A 14 -10.28 0.80 36.12
CA THR A 14 -11.60 0.32 35.69
C THR A 14 -11.92 -1.06 36.30
N PRO A 15 -13.21 -1.38 36.51
CA PRO A 15 -13.63 -2.70 36.98
C PRO A 15 -13.34 -3.76 35.89
N VAL A 16 -13.16 -5.02 36.33
CA VAL A 16 -12.80 -6.16 35.48
C VAL A 16 -13.73 -6.29 34.24
N PHE A 17 -15.01 -6.05 34.43
CA PHE A 17 -15.98 -6.09 33.30
C PHE A 17 -15.64 -5.09 32.21
N ALA A 18 -15.28 -3.85 32.55
CA ALA A 18 -14.88 -2.82 31.58
C ALA A 18 -13.55 -3.15 30.93
N GLN A 19 -12.59 -3.75 31.66
CA GLN A 19 -11.32 -4.24 31.10
C GLN A 19 -11.57 -5.29 30.03
N VAL A 20 -12.40 -6.30 30.31
CA VAL A 20 -12.72 -7.36 29.35
C VAL A 20 -13.38 -6.82 28.09
N LEU A 21 -14.33 -5.89 28.23
CA LEU A 21 -14.97 -5.24 27.09
C LEU A 21 -13.97 -4.42 26.26
N PHE A 22 -13.12 -3.62 26.92
CA PHE A 22 -12.14 -2.79 26.23
C PHE A 22 -11.12 -3.63 25.46
N PHE A 23 -10.47 -4.59 26.12
CA PHE A 23 -9.46 -5.43 25.46
C PHE A 23 -10.07 -6.37 24.42
N GLY A 24 -11.30 -6.86 24.65
CA GLY A 24 -12.04 -7.65 23.69
C GLY A 24 -12.38 -6.85 22.42
N ALA A 25 -12.84 -5.62 22.58
CA ALA A 25 -13.10 -4.72 21.44
C ALA A 25 -11.82 -4.35 20.69
N LEU A 26 -10.74 -4.05 21.43
CA LEU A 26 -9.43 -3.75 20.85
C LEU A 26 -8.90 -4.94 20.03
N LEU A 27 -8.94 -6.14 20.60
CA LEU A 27 -8.51 -7.36 19.90
C LEU A 27 -9.34 -7.61 18.65
N SER A 28 -10.66 -7.44 18.74
CA SER A 28 -11.57 -7.59 17.58
C SER A 28 -11.23 -6.59 16.46
N ALA A 29 -10.98 -5.32 16.81
CA ALA A 29 -10.58 -4.30 15.85
C ALA A 29 -9.25 -4.63 15.17
N ILE A 30 -8.24 -5.08 15.95
CA ILE A 30 -6.94 -5.50 15.42
C ILE A 30 -7.11 -6.69 14.47
N MET A 31 -7.86 -7.72 14.84
CA MET A 31 -8.08 -8.90 13.99
C MET A 31 -8.83 -8.55 12.70
N SER A 32 -9.84 -7.69 12.77
CA SER A 32 -10.58 -7.23 11.60
C SER A 32 -9.67 -6.47 10.62
N THR A 33 -8.89 -5.52 11.11
CA THR A 33 -7.95 -4.73 10.29
C THR A 33 -6.86 -5.62 9.70
N ALA A 34 -6.25 -6.48 10.51
CA ALA A 34 -5.20 -7.40 10.05
C ALA A 34 -5.70 -8.34 8.95
N SER A 35 -6.92 -8.86 9.07
CA SER A 35 -7.52 -9.71 8.04
C SER A 35 -7.66 -8.99 6.71
N GLY A 36 -8.17 -7.76 6.70
CA GLY A 36 -8.33 -6.95 5.48
C GLY A 36 -6.99 -6.56 4.85
N THR A 37 -6.04 -6.10 5.66
CA THR A 37 -4.73 -5.65 5.19
C THR A 37 -3.84 -6.78 4.69
N LEU A 38 -3.98 -8.01 5.19
CA LEU A 38 -3.27 -9.19 4.68
C LEU A 38 -3.94 -9.76 3.42
N LEU A 39 -5.27 -9.71 3.33
CA LEU A 39 -6.00 -10.27 2.20
C LEU A 39 -5.74 -9.50 0.90
N ALA A 40 -5.82 -8.17 0.94
CA ALA A 40 -5.71 -7.33 -0.25
C ALA A 40 -4.40 -7.52 -1.04
N PRO A 41 -3.19 -7.39 -0.43
CA PRO A 41 -1.94 -7.63 -1.15
C PRO A 41 -1.78 -9.08 -1.58
N SER A 42 -2.31 -10.04 -0.79
CA SER A 42 -2.21 -11.46 -1.13
C SER A 42 -3.04 -11.83 -2.34
N VAL A 43 -4.26 -11.30 -2.46
CA VAL A 43 -5.11 -11.48 -3.65
C VAL A 43 -4.45 -10.83 -4.86
N THR A 44 -4.02 -9.58 -4.72
CA THR A 44 -3.37 -8.82 -5.80
C THR A 44 -2.11 -9.53 -6.31
N PHE A 45 -1.28 -10.05 -5.41
CA PHE A 45 -0.08 -10.81 -5.79
C PHE A 45 -0.44 -12.13 -6.49
N THR A 46 -1.41 -12.86 -5.95
CA THR A 46 -1.82 -14.15 -6.53
C THR A 46 -2.42 -13.95 -7.93
N GLU A 47 -3.26 -12.93 -8.11
CA GLU A 47 -3.91 -12.66 -9.39
C GLU A 47 -2.95 -12.07 -10.44
N ASN A 48 -2.15 -11.09 -10.07
CA ASN A 48 -1.32 -10.36 -11.02
C ASN A 48 0.05 -11.02 -11.29
N VAL A 49 0.57 -11.78 -10.33
CA VAL A 49 1.89 -12.43 -10.47
C VAL A 49 1.75 -13.94 -10.68
N LEU A 50 1.14 -14.66 -9.73
CA LEU A 50 1.08 -16.12 -9.84
C LEU A 50 0.22 -16.60 -11.01
N LYS A 51 -0.96 -16.05 -11.19
CA LYS A 51 -1.86 -16.43 -12.29
C LYS A 51 -1.26 -16.06 -13.67
N ARG A 52 -0.46 -15.00 -13.73
CA ARG A 52 0.25 -14.63 -14.95
C ARG A 52 1.39 -15.61 -15.28
N CYS A 53 2.05 -16.16 -14.24
CA CYS A 53 3.08 -17.19 -14.40
C CYS A 53 2.49 -18.59 -14.67
N ARG A 54 1.26 -18.85 -14.22
CA ARG A 54 0.54 -20.12 -14.40
C ARG A 54 -0.90 -19.87 -14.84
N PRO A 55 -1.16 -19.60 -16.13
CA PRO A 55 -2.48 -19.22 -16.62
C PRO A 55 -3.53 -20.34 -16.51
N ASN A 56 -3.12 -21.60 -16.43
CA ASN A 56 -4.01 -22.77 -16.36
C ASN A 56 -4.22 -23.30 -14.94
N MET A 57 -4.15 -22.42 -13.91
CA MET A 57 -4.45 -22.83 -12.53
C MET A 57 -5.92 -23.16 -12.36
N THR A 58 -6.21 -24.27 -11.69
CA THR A 58 -7.57 -24.59 -11.23
C THR A 58 -7.95 -23.70 -10.05
N ASP A 59 -9.26 -23.50 -9.80
CA ASP A 59 -9.74 -22.67 -8.69
C ASP A 59 -9.23 -23.16 -7.32
N VAL A 60 -9.07 -24.49 -7.18
CA VAL A 60 -8.51 -25.07 -5.94
C VAL A 60 -7.04 -24.73 -5.76
N GLU A 61 -6.25 -24.73 -6.83
CA GLU A 61 -4.84 -24.36 -6.81
C GLU A 61 -4.68 -22.86 -6.53
N PHE A 62 -5.55 -22.04 -7.12
CA PHE A 62 -5.58 -20.61 -6.87
C PHE A 62 -5.86 -20.29 -5.39
N LEU A 63 -6.86 -20.93 -4.79
CA LEU A 63 -7.16 -20.76 -3.36
C LEU A 63 -6.01 -21.23 -2.46
N LYS A 64 -5.34 -22.35 -2.80
CA LYS A 64 -4.16 -22.82 -2.06
C LYS A 64 -3.02 -21.82 -2.16
N ALA A 65 -2.72 -21.32 -3.36
CA ALA A 65 -1.69 -20.31 -3.59
C ALA A 65 -1.98 -19.04 -2.79
N MET A 66 -3.22 -18.55 -2.83
CA MET A 66 -3.64 -17.36 -2.07
C MET A 66 -3.44 -17.57 -0.55
N ARG A 67 -3.83 -18.73 0.00
CA ARG A 67 -3.62 -19.05 1.42
C ARG A 67 -2.13 -19.03 1.79
N TRP A 68 -1.28 -19.62 0.97
CA TRP A 68 0.17 -19.60 1.19
C TRP A 68 0.76 -18.20 1.09
N THR A 69 0.25 -17.38 0.17
CA THR A 69 0.65 -15.98 0.05
C THR A 69 0.25 -15.18 1.30
N ILE A 70 -0.95 -15.40 1.85
CA ILE A 70 -1.39 -14.77 3.11
C ILE A 70 -0.44 -15.16 4.26
N VAL A 71 -0.13 -16.44 4.39
CA VAL A 71 0.80 -16.93 5.43
C VAL A 71 2.18 -16.33 5.26
N ALA A 72 2.69 -16.27 4.03
CA ALA A 72 3.98 -15.66 3.74
C ALA A 72 4.00 -14.16 4.07
N CYS A 73 2.99 -13.40 3.66
CA CYS A 73 2.85 -11.99 4.01
C CYS A 73 2.76 -11.79 5.52
N ALA A 74 1.97 -12.60 6.22
CA ALA A 74 1.87 -12.54 7.67
C ALA A 74 3.21 -12.84 8.36
N ALA A 75 3.95 -13.84 7.90
CA ALA A 75 5.26 -14.18 8.44
C ALA A 75 6.29 -13.05 8.22
N ILE A 76 6.31 -12.45 7.03
CA ILE A 76 7.18 -11.31 6.72
C ILE A 76 6.84 -10.11 7.60
N THR A 77 5.56 -9.79 7.75
CA THR A 77 5.11 -8.67 8.59
C THR A 77 5.44 -8.93 10.06
N CYS A 78 5.25 -10.16 10.54
CA CYS A 78 5.60 -10.54 11.91
C CYS A 78 7.11 -10.46 12.15
N ALA A 79 7.92 -10.96 11.22
CA ALA A 79 9.37 -10.85 11.30
C ALA A 79 9.81 -9.38 11.33
N PHE A 80 9.26 -8.55 10.44
CA PHE A 80 9.55 -7.11 10.45
C PHE A 80 9.17 -6.45 11.78
N ALA A 81 8.01 -6.77 12.35
CA ALA A 81 7.56 -6.23 13.63
C ALA A 81 8.47 -6.65 14.81
N LEU A 82 9.04 -7.86 14.76
CA LEU A 82 9.97 -8.35 15.79
C LEU A 82 11.35 -7.68 15.75
N TYR A 83 11.79 -7.26 14.56
CA TYR A 83 13.10 -6.64 14.38
C TYR A 83 13.05 -5.09 14.34
N SER A 84 11.87 -4.51 14.31
CA SER A 84 11.68 -3.06 14.27
C SER A 84 11.55 -2.49 15.67
N ASP A 85 12.40 -1.52 15.99
CA ASP A 85 12.32 -0.73 17.24
C ASP A 85 11.37 0.48 17.10
N ALA A 86 10.78 0.67 15.91
CA ALA A 86 9.86 1.79 15.64
C ALA A 86 8.53 1.65 16.38
N SER A 87 8.02 2.76 16.89
CA SER A 87 6.68 2.79 17.49
C SER A 87 5.60 2.52 16.44
N ILE A 88 4.42 2.04 16.89
CA ILE A 88 3.25 1.83 16.00
C ILE A 88 2.89 3.13 15.27
N TYR A 89 2.98 4.27 15.96
CA TYR A 89 2.69 5.57 15.37
C TYR A 89 3.65 5.92 14.21
N GLU A 90 4.94 5.69 14.39
CA GLU A 90 5.95 5.93 13.35
C GLU A 90 5.78 4.99 12.15
N MET A 91 5.47 3.72 12.39
CA MET A 91 5.22 2.74 11.34
C MET A 91 3.99 3.11 10.51
N VAL A 92 2.89 3.50 11.15
CA VAL A 92 1.66 3.94 10.47
C VAL A 92 1.91 5.26 9.73
N GLY A 93 2.62 6.21 10.36
CA GLY A 93 3.00 7.47 9.73
C GLY A 93 3.83 7.26 8.46
N SER A 94 4.81 6.38 8.50
CA SER A 94 5.63 6.02 7.33
C SER A 94 4.80 5.36 6.21
N ALA A 95 3.87 4.49 6.56
CA ALA A 95 2.97 3.86 5.58
C ALA A 95 2.09 4.90 4.86
N TYR A 96 1.56 5.89 5.59
CA TYR A 96 0.81 7.00 4.98
C TYR A 96 1.67 7.88 4.08
N LYS A 97 2.90 8.21 4.50
CA LYS A 97 3.86 8.96 3.67
C LYS A 97 4.15 8.26 2.34
N VAL A 98 4.46 6.95 2.39
CA VAL A 98 4.71 6.13 1.19
C VAL A 98 3.49 6.11 0.27
N THR A 99 2.29 5.89 0.83
CA THR A 99 1.05 5.85 0.04
C THR A 99 0.77 7.20 -0.62
N LEU A 100 0.96 8.31 0.11
CA LEU A 100 0.79 9.65 -0.41
C LEU A 100 1.71 9.93 -1.60
N VAL A 101 2.98 9.60 -1.46
CA VAL A 101 4.03 9.92 -2.45
C VAL A 101 3.99 8.99 -3.66
N ALA A 102 3.72 7.70 -3.46
CA ALA A 102 3.78 6.71 -4.52
C ALA A 102 2.46 6.50 -5.25
N ALA A 103 1.33 6.52 -4.54
CA ALA A 103 0.05 6.07 -5.09
C ALA A 103 -0.91 7.20 -5.43
N SER A 104 -0.93 8.32 -4.67
CA SER A 104 -1.95 9.35 -4.82
C SER A 104 -1.93 10.02 -6.20
N VAL A 105 -0.76 10.40 -6.70
CA VAL A 105 -0.62 11.09 -7.99
C VAL A 105 -1.00 10.19 -9.16
N PRO A 106 -0.46 8.98 -9.33
CA PRO A 106 -0.87 8.08 -10.41
C PRO A 106 -2.36 7.73 -10.37
N LEU A 107 -2.92 7.56 -9.15
CA LEU A 107 -4.34 7.25 -8.99
C LEU A 107 -5.24 8.40 -9.43
N ILE A 108 -4.97 9.62 -8.94
CA ILE A 108 -5.74 10.83 -9.31
C ILE A 108 -5.60 11.10 -10.80
N ALA A 109 -4.38 11.04 -11.34
CA ALA A 109 -4.16 11.25 -12.76
C ALA A 109 -4.86 10.17 -13.61
N GLY A 110 -4.82 8.90 -13.19
CA GLY A 110 -5.50 7.82 -13.89
C GLY A 110 -7.03 7.97 -13.93
N LEU A 111 -7.63 8.57 -12.88
CA LEU A 111 -9.07 8.81 -12.81
C LEU A 111 -9.54 10.06 -13.57
N PHE A 112 -8.78 11.14 -13.50
CA PHE A 112 -9.23 12.44 -13.97
C PHE A 112 -8.52 12.96 -15.22
N TRP A 113 -7.38 12.38 -15.59
CA TRP A 113 -6.59 12.85 -16.73
C TRP A 113 -6.55 11.81 -17.87
N SER A 114 -7.28 12.07 -18.94
CA SER A 114 -7.40 11.18 -20.10
C SER A 114 -6.09 10.88 -20.85
N ARG A 115 -5.05 11.68 -20.63
CA ARG A 115 -3.71 11.48 -21.20
C ARG A 115 -2.74 10.77 -20.26
N ALA A 116 -3.21 10.32 -19.08
CA ALA A 116 -2.40 9.53 -18.16
C ALA A 116 -1.91 8.22 -18.84
N THR A 117 -0.62 7.94 -18.71
CA THR A 117 -0.01 6.74 -19.32
C THR A 117 0.66 5.89 -18.27
N THR A 118 0.83 4.61 -18.58
CA THR A 118 1.56 3.67 -17.68
C THR A 118 2.99 4.12 -17.45
N GLN A 119 3.65 4.68 -18.48
CA GLN A 119 4.98 5.23 -18.35
C GLN A 119 5.02 6.41 -17.39
N GLY A 120 4.03 7.33 -17.49
CA GLY A 120 3.88 8.43 -16.56
C GLY A 120 3.69 7.98 -15.11
N ALA A 121 2.84 6.96 -14.90
CA ALA A 121 2.61 6.39 -13.56
C ALA A 121 3.90 5.77 -12.96
N LEU A 122 4.66 5.03 -13.75
CA LEU A 122 5.93 4.44 -13.30
C LEU A 122 6.96 5.52 -12.93
N LEU A 123 7.07 6.57 -13.75
CA LEU A 123 7.97 7.70 -13.46
C LEU A 123 7.50 8.49 -12.22
N ALA A 124 6.19 8.69 -12.05
CA ALA A 124 5.63 9.31 -10.87
C ALA A 124 6.00 8.56 -9.59
N ILE A 125 5.82 7.24 -9.58
CA ILE A 125 6.18 6.38 -8.45
C ILE A 125 7.70 6.45 -8.19
N ALA A 126 8.51 6.31 -9.23
CA ALA A 126 9.97 6.31 -9.11
C ALA A 126 10.50 7.65 -8.57
N PHE A 127 10.12 8.77 -9.19
CA PHE A 127 10.56 10.10 -8.72
C PHE A 127 10.02 10.44 -7.34
N GLY A 128 8.77 10.11 -7.07
CA GLY A 128 8.17 10.33 -5.76
C GLY A 128 8.91 9.57 -4.65
N LEU A 129 9.08 8.26 -4.81
CA LEU A 129 9.73 7.43 -3.80
C LEU A 129 11.21 7.78 -3.62
N LEU A 130 11.96 7.94 -4.72
CA LEU A 130 13.39 8.24 -4.65
C LEU A 130 13.65 9.59 -4.00
N SER A 131 12.86 10.61 -4.35
CA SER A 131 12.99 11.93 -3.75
C SER A 131 12.60 11.94 -2.27
N TRP A 132 11.50 11.27 -1.93
CA TRP A 132 11.09 11.17 -0.53
C TRP A 132 12.13 10.44 0.32
N LEU A 133 12.62 9.26 -0.13
CA LEU A 133 13.62 8.49 0.59
C LEU A 133 14.93 9.28 0.79
N SER A 134 15.40 9.98 -0.25
CA SER A 134 16.62 10.77 -0.15
C SER A 134 16.49 11.95 0.83
N LEU A 135 15.32 12.59 0.83
CA LEU A 135 15.05 13.70 1.74
C LEU A 135 14.77 13.23 3.17
N GLU A 136 14.00 12.15 3.36
CA GLU A 136 13.72 11.58 4.69
C GLU A 136 15.02 11.15 5.40
N TYR A 137 16.01 10.62 4.65
CA TYR A 137 17.32 10.29 5.20
C TYR A 137 18.15 11.54 5.58
N SER A 138 17.97 12.66 4.87
CA SER A 138 18.70 13.92 5.10
C SER A 138 17.91 14.92 5.96
N TYR A 139 16.66 14.59 6.32
CA TYR A 139 15.78 15.50 7.05
C TYR A 139 16.29 15.75 8.48
N GLN A 140 16.37 17.02 8.85
CA GLN A 140 16.65 17.46 10.23
C GLN A 140 15.41 18.16 10.78
N ASP A 141 15.13 17.94 12.06
CA ASP A 141 14.04 18.60 12.76
C ASP A 141 14.23 20.13 12.71
N GLY A 142 13.34 20.80 11.96
CA GLY A 142 13.40 22.25 11.73
C GLY A 142 13.40 22.67 10.26
N ASP A 143 13.54 21.74 9.33
CA ASP A 143 13.43 22.05 7.91
C ASP A 143 12.00 22.51 7.55
N PHE A 144 11.93 23.59 6.76
CA PHE A 144 10.66 24.24 6.39
C PHE A 144 9.77 23.35 5.48
N TRP A 145 10.38 22.48 4.68
CA TRP A 145 9.66 21.62 3.72
C TRP A 145 9.64 20.17 4.17
N PRO A 146 8.48 19.63 4.53
CA PRO A 146 8.37 18.22 4.87
C PRO A 146 8.68 17.33 3.65
N PRO A 147 9.52 16.30 3.80
CA PRO A 147 9.98 15.43 2.71
C PRO A 147 8.85 14.85 1.86
N GLN A 148 7.71 14.52 2.47
CA GLN A 148 6.55 13.96 1.78
C GLN A 148 5.89 14.94 0.79
N LEU A 149 5.92 16.25 1.06
CA LEU A 149 5.37 17.24 0.13
C LEU A 149 6.27 17.40 -1.10
N VAL A 150 7.59 17.42 -0.90
CA VAL A 150 8.55 17.47 -2.01
C VAL A 150 8.43 16.21 -2.86
N GLY A 151 8.32 15.02 -2.22
CA GLY A 151 8.10 13.76 -2.90
C GLY A 151 6.81 13.76 -3.72
N LEU A 152 5.72 14.31 -3.18
CA LEU A 152 4.44 14.45 -3.88
C LEU A 152 4.55 15.36 -5.12
N LEU A 153 5.22 16.50 -5.00
CA LEU A 153 5.44 17.44 -6.12
C LEU A 153 6.29 16.80 -7.22
N LEU A 154 7.36 16.10 -6.86
CA LEU A 154 8.22 15.40 -7.81
C LEU A 154 7.50 14.20 -8.45
N SER A 155 6.62 13.52 -7.72
CA SER A 155 5.73 12.50 -8.27
C SER A 155 4.78 13.11 -9.33
N ALA A 156 4.20 14.27 -9.05
CA ALA A 156 3.33 14.98 -10.01
C ALA A 156 4.11 15.42 -11.27
N LEU A 157 5.32 15.93 -11.12
CA LEU A 157 6.21 16.25 -12.24
C LEU A 157 6.57 15.00 -13.05
N GLY A 158 6.90 13.89 -12.39
CA GLY A 158 7.17 12.60 -13.02
C GLY A 158 5.97 12.10 -13.85
N MET A 159 4.76 12.26 -13.32
CA MET A 159 3.52 11.91 -14.03
C MET A 159 3.32 12.76 -15.28
N LEU A 160 3.48 14.07 -15.16
CA LEU A 160 3.37 15.01 -16.29
C LEU A 160 4.41 14.72 -17.38
N VAL A 161 5.67 14.67 -17.00
CA VAL A 161 6.79 14.43 -17.92
C VAL A 161 6.63 13.07 -18.60
N GLY A 162 6.37 12.01 -17.83
CA GLY A 162 6.26 10.66 -18.37
C GLY A 162 5.05 10.44 -19.28
N SER A 163 3.97 11.20 -19.07
CA SER A 163 2.77 11.10 -19.91
C SER A 163 2.85 11.97 -21.16
N LEU A 164 3.67 13.03 -21.15
CA LEU A 164 3.86 13.92 -22.30
C LEU A 164 5.01 13.48 -23.21
N LEU A 165 5.98 12.73 -22.70
CA LEU A 165 7.09 12.19 -23.50
C LEU A 165 6.62 11.08 -24.45
N PRO A 166 7.36 10.80 -25.56
CA PRO A 166 7.09 9.66 -26.43
C PRO A 166 7.03 8.36 -25.60
N GLN A 167 5.97 7.58 -25.84
CA GLN A 167 5.73 6.36 -25.07
C GLN A 167 6.72 5.27 -25.48
N LEU A 168 7.67 4.95 -24.63
CA LEU A 168 8.62 3.84 -24.80
C LEU A 168 8.03 2.51 -24.36
N ILE A 169 7.07 2.56 -23.42
CA ILE A 169 6.36 1.38 -22.91
C ILE A 169 4.99 1.35 -23.57
N GLY A 170 4.86 0.62 -24.67
CA GLY A 170 3.60 0.43 -25.38
C GLY A 170 2.70 -0.57 -24.66
N VAL A 171 1.86 -0.10 -23.75
CA VAL A 171 0.74 -0.90 -23.23
C VAL A 171 -0.49 -0.56 -24.06
N ARG A 172 -1.02 -1.55 -24.77
CA ARG A 172 -2.31 -1.41 -25.48
C ARG A 172 -3.38 -0.97 -24.48
N PRO A 173 -4.20 0.05 -24.81
CA PRO A 173 -5.30 0.45 -23.94
C PRO A 173 -6.30 -0.72 -23.79
N PRO A 174 -6.85 -0.96 -22.59
CA PRO A 174 -7.78 -2.06 -22.32
C PRO A 174 -9.12 -1.96 -23.08
N SER A 175 -9.42 -0.84 -23.73
CA SER A 175 -10.68 -0.65 -24.46
C SER A 175 -10.84 -1.52 -25.71
N ALA A 176 -9.75 -2.11 -26.23
CA ALA A 176 -9.82 -2.97 -27.40
C ALA A 176 -10.24 -4.42 -27.08
N ALA A 177 -10.14 -4.84 -25.81
CA ALA A 177 -10.49 -6.20 -25.42
C ALA A 177 -12.01 -6.37 -25.15
N VAL A 178 -12.66 -5.32 -24.62
CA VAL A 178 -14.11 -5.37 -24.31
C VAL A 178 -15.00 -5.35 -25.55
N GLY A 179 -14.53 -4.77 -26.67
CA GLY A 179 -15.26 -4.72 -27.92
C GLY A 179 -15.18 -6.01 -28.76
N ALA A 180 -14.13 -6.82 -28.57
CA ALA A 180 -13.94 -8.04 -29.36
C ALA A 180 -14.76 -9.23 -28.84
N ASP A 181 -15.05 -9.29 -27.55
CA ASP A 181 -15.87 -10.36 -26.95
C ASP A 181 -17.36 -10.08 -27.12
N ALA A 182 -17.78 -8.81 -27.22
CA ALA A 182 -19.17 -8.45 -27.50
C ALA A 182 -19.62 -8.72 -28.97
N GLN A 183 -18.67 -8.94 -29.89
CA GLN A 183 -18.98 -9.28 -31.28
C GLN A 183 -18.95 -10.80 -31.54
N ARG A 184 -18.61 -11.62 -30.55
CA ARG A 184 -18.56 -13.08 -30.65
C ARG A 184 -19.69 -13.81 -29.89
N ALA A 185 -20.55 -13.06 -29.18
CA ALA A 185 -21.78 -13.53 -28.54
C ALA A 185 -23.00 -13.11 -29.37
#